data_781b7a9c2dfaa57961900295d4b705e5
#
_entry.id   781b7a9c2dfaa57961900295d4b705e5
#
_cell.length_a   1.000
_cell.length_b   1.000
_cell.length_c   1.000
_cell.angle_alpha   90.00
_cell.angle_beta   90.00
_cell.angle_gamma   90.00
#
_symmetry.space_group_name_H-M   'P 1'
#
loop_
_entity.id
_entity.type
_entity.pdbx_description
1 polymer ?
#
loop_
_entity_poly.entity_id
_entity_poly.type
_entity_poly.pdbx_seq_one_letter_code
_entity_poly.pdbx_strand_id
1 'polypeptide(L)'
;FELYLKMVFTYANTTSLFRQDLTPAALSEMAIGDMFIVPAASGRSGHVVLIADMIQNPETGEVRFMTVQGSMPAVEAHVMLNAEEAELSPWQNARFENGMFVSATYWECPVENLRRFQ
;
A
#
# COMPACT_ATOMS: atom_id res chain seq x y z
N PHE A 1 0.14 3.98 -28.14
CA PHE A 1 0.64 3.80 -26.77
C PHE A 1 0.47 5.08 -25.93
N GLU A 2 0.94 6.23 -26.43
CA GLU A 2 0.82 7.52 -25.73
C GLU A 2 -0.64 7.91 -25.38
N LEU A 3 -1.57 7.73 -26.33
CA LEU A 3 -2.99 7.99 -26.09
C LEU A 3 -3.55 7.08 -24.99
N TYR A 4 -3.16 5.81 -24.98
CA TYR A 4 -3.54 4.87 -23.93
C TYR A 4 -3.03 5.32 -22.56
N LEU A 5 -1.76 5.72 -22.45
CA LEU A 5 -1.19 6.24 -21.20
C LEU A 5 -1.92 7.50 -20.72
N LYS A 6 -2.25 8.43 -21.64
CA LYS A 6 -3.05 9.63 -21.29
C LYS A 6 -4.42 9.26 -20.72
N MET A 7 -5.08 8.24 -21.28
CA MET A 7 -6.34 7.74 -20.75
C MET A 7 -6.17 7.13 -19.38
N VAL A 8 -5.15 6.27 -19.18
CA VAL A 8 -4.86 5.68 -17.87
C VAL A 8 -4.62 6.78 -16.82
N PHE A 9 -3.76 7.75 -17.10
CA PHE A 9 -3.48 8.85 -16.16
C PHE A 9 -4.68 9.76 -15.91
N THR A 10 -5.63 9.84 -16.82
CA THR A 10 -6.85 10.64 -16.63
C THR A 10 -7.87 9.92 -15.76
N TYR A 11 -8.04 8.63 -15.93
CA TYR A 11 -9.14 7.87 -15.33
C TYR A 11 -8.71 6.97 -14.17
N ALA A 12 -7.49 6.42 -14.19
CA ALA A 12 -6.98 5.60 -13.10
C ALA A 12 -6.40 6.48 -11.98
N ASN A 13 -7.14 6.59 -10.90
CA ASN A 13 -6.73 7.34 -9.71
C ASN A 13 -7.13 6.57 -8.44
N THR A 14 -6.68 7.00 -7.28
CA THR A 14 -6.96 6.33 -6.00
C THR A 14 -8.46 6.18 -5.73
N THR A 15 -9.30 7.08 -6.21
CA THR A 15 -10.75 7.02 -6.01
C THR A 15 -11.40 5.98 -6.93
N SER A 16 -11.02 5.92 -8.22
CA SER A 16 -11.54 4.92 -9.16
C SER A 16 -11.07 3.52 -8.76
N LEU A 17 -9.79 3.35 -8.43
CA LEU A 17 -9.25 2.09 -7.91
C LEU A 17 -10.03 1.61 -6.69
N PHE A 18 -10.20 2.47 -5.69
CA PHE A 18 -10.87 2.11 -4.44
C PHE A 18 -12.35 1.72 -4.62
N ARG A 19 -13.07 2.40 -5.53
CA ARG A 19 -14.53 2.25 -5.66
C ARG A 19 -14.98 1.27 -6.73
N GLN A 20 -14.16 1.04 -7.76
CA GLN A 20 -14.57 0.34 -8.98
C GLN A 20 -13.69 -0.86 -9.32
N ASP A 21 -12.38 -0.73 -9.19
CA ASP A 21 -11.44 -1.70 -9.75
C ASP A 21 -10.94 -2.70 -8.71
N LEU A 22 -11.00 -2.34 -7.43
CA LEU A 22 -10.49 -3.15 -6.33
C LEU A 22 -11.63 -3.64 -5.42
N THR A 23 -11.46 -4.83 -4.89
CA THR A 23 -12.37 -5.42 -3.88
C THR A 23 -11.76 -5.35 -2.49
N PRO A 24 -12.58 -5.25 -1.42
CA PRO A 24 -12.09 -5.37 -0.06
C PRO A 24 -11.39 -6.71 0.17
N ALA A 25 -10.27 -6.68 0.88
CA ALA A 25 -9.57 -7.87 1.36
C ALA A 25 -9.56 -7.87 2.90
N ALA A 26 -9.70 -9.05 3.49
CA ALA A 26 -9.57 -9.18 4.94
C ALA A 26 -8.09 -9.13 5.35
N LEU A 27 -7.79 -8.49 6.48
CA LEU A 27 -6.42 -8.39 6.98
C LEU A 27 -5.80 -9.78 7.26
N SER A 28 -6.63 -10.73 7.70
CA SER A 28 -6.20 -12.13 7.93
C SER A 28 -5.84 -12.89 6.64
N GLU A 29 -6.22 -12.35 5.49
CA GLU A 29 -5.96 -12.93 4.17
C GLU A 29 -5.02 -12.05 3.34
N MET A 30 -4.35 -11.09 3.99
CA MET A 30 -3.42 -10.18 3.33
C MET A 30 -2.36 -10.95 2.52
N ALA A 31 -2.13 -10.52 1.29
CA ALA A 31 -1.24 -11.21 0.36
C ALA A 31 -0.43 -10.21 -0.49
N ILE A 32 0.59 -10.72 -1.16
CA ILE A 32 1.37 -9.96 -2.15
C ILE A 32 0.42 -9.44 -3.25
N GLY A 33 0.55 -8.17 -3.60
CA GLY A 33 -0.30 -7.48 -4.56
C GLY A 33 -1.49 -6.75 -3.93
N ASP A 34 -1.76 -6.98 -2.64
CA ASP A 34 -2.76 -6.17 -1.92
C ASP A 34 -2.26 -4.74 -1.70
N MET A 35 -3.19 -3.83 -1.55
CA MET A 35 -2.91 -2.40 -1.40
C MET A 35 -3.68 -1.80 -0.24
N PHE A 36 -2.99 -1.03 0.61
CA PHE A 36 -3.64 -0.07 1.47
C PHE A 36 -3.86 1.23 0.69
N ILE A 37 -5.11 1.67 0.57
CA ILE A 37 -5.48 2.77 -0.29
C ILE A 37 -6.41 3.77 0.41
N VAL A 38 -6.02 5.03 0.40
CA VAL A 38 -6.88 6.14 0.82
C VAL A 38 -7.31 6.91 -0.42
N PRO A 39 -8.61 6.92 -0.75
CA PRO A 39 -9.09 7.68 -1.89
C PRO A 39 -8.92 9.18 -1.66
N ALA A 40 -8.77 9.92 -2.76
CA ALA A 40 -8.75 11.37 -2.71
C ALA A 40 -10.09 11.92 -2.17
N ALA A 41 -10.01 12.97 -1.38
CA ALA A 41 -11.16 13.70 -0.85
C ALA A 41 -10.94 15.20 -1.03
N SER A 42 -11.96 16.02 -0.78
CA SER A 42 -11.85 17.47 -0.89
C SER A 42 -10.69 18.01 -0.04
N GLY A 43 -9.73 18.66 -0.68
CA GLY A 43 -8.54 19.24 -0.02
C GLY A 43 -7.46 18.21 0.38
N ARG A 44 -7.62 16.92 0.04
CA ARG A 44 -6.64 15.86 0.34
C ARG A 44 -6.37 14.99 -0.87
N SER A 45 -5.08 14.84 -1.20
CA SER A 45 -4.64 13.83 -2.18
C SER A 45 -4.89 12.42 -1.66
N GLY A 46 -5.27 11.52 -2.55
CA GLY A 46 -5.28 10.10 -2.25
C GLY A 46 -3.86 9.53 -2.19
N HIS A 47 -3.72 8.35 -1.58
CA HIS A 47 -2.45 7.65 -1.52
C HIS A 47 -2.66 6.14 -1.57
N VAL A 48 -1.66 5.42 -2.05
CA VAL A 48 -1.66 3.96 -2.10
C VAL A 48 -0.29 3.42 -1.71
N VAL A 49 -0.30 2.37 -0.92
CA VAL A 49 0.88 1.58 -0.55
C VAL A 49 0.62 0.14 -0.99
N LEU A 50 1.47 -0.37 -1.88
CA LEU A 50 1.40 -1.73 -2.42
C LEU A 50 2.25 -2.67 -1.57
N ILE A 51 1.72 -3.83 -1.22
CA ILE A 51 2.50 -4.94 -0.65
C ILE A 51 3.19 -5.67 -1.81
N ALA A 52 4.50 -5.45 -1.92
CA ALA A 52 5.30 -5.97 -3.03
C ALA A 52 5.81 -7.39 -2.77
N ASP A 53 6.09 -7.72 -1.52
CA ASP A 53 6.53 -9.04 -1.11
C ASP A 53 6.23 -9.30 0.37
N MET A 54 6.17 -10.58 0.76
CA MET A 54 5.90 -11.01 2.13
C MET A 54 6.74 -12.24 2.48
N ILE A 55 7.26 -12.25 3.70
CA ILE A 55 7.93 -13.42 4.27
C ILE A 55 7.31 -13.76 5.62
N GLN A 56 7.34 -15.03 5.97
CA GLN A 56 6.92 -15.51 7.27
C GLN A 56 8.01 -16.36 7.90
N ASN A 57 8.34 -16.08 9.14
CA ASN A 57 9.21 -16.95 9.93
C ASN A 57 8.46 -18.26 10.25
N PRO A 58 8.94 -19.43 9.79
CA PRO A 58 8.24 -20.70 9.98
C PRO A 58 8.20 -21.16 11.45
N GLU A 59 9.10 -20.65 12.30
CA GLU A 59 9.18 -21.04 13.70
C GLU A 59 8.31 -20.15 14.61
N THR A 60 8.29 -18.84 14.35
CA THR A 60 7.57 -17.86 15.18
C THR A 60 6.21 -17.44 14.61
N GLY A 61 5.99 -17.64 13.31
CA GLY A 61 4.82 -17.15 12.60
C GLY A 61 4.88 -15.63 12.30
N GLU A 62 5.96 -14.95 12.69
CA GLU A 62 6.12 -13.51 12.42
C GLU A 62 6.11 -13.23 10.92
N VAL A 63 5.29 -12.28 10.52
CA VAL A 63 5.17 -11.84 9.12
C VAL A 63 5.87 -10.51 8.93
N ARG A 64 6.70 -10.41 7.90
CA ARG A 64 7.30 -9.17 7.42
C ARG A 64 6.96 -8.96 5.96
N PHE A 65 6.89 -7.70 5.55
CA PHE A 65 6.59 -7.38 4.16
C PHE A 65 7.41 -6.18 3.65
N MET A 66 7.56 -6.13 2.35
CA MET A 66 8.06 -4.97 1.62
C MET A 66 6.89 -4.17 1.07
N THR A 67 6.98 -2.86 1.15
CA THR A 67 6.00 -1.96 0.55
C THR A 67 6.62 -1.10 -0.55
N VAL A 68 5.79 -0.79 -1.55
CA VAL A 68 6.12 0.11 -2.65
C VAL A 68 5.13 1.26 -2.66
N GLN A 69 5.61 2.47 -2.83
CA GLN A 69 4.79 3.66 -3.02
C GLN A 69 5.51 4.69 -3.91
N GLY A 70 4.74 5.60 -4.50
CA GLY A 70 5.20 6.90 -4.96
C GLY A 70 4.74 7.98 -3.97
N SER A 71 5.14 9.23 -4.16
CA SER A 71 4.72 10.33 -3.29
C SER A 71 4.58 11.66 -4.02
N MET A 72 4.04 12.65 -3.33
CA MET A 72 4.01 14.04 -3.79
C MET A 72 4.97 14.89 -2.94
N PRO A 73 5.85 15.71 -3.55
CA PRO A 73 6.05 15.91 -5.00
C PRO A 73 6.33 14.61 -5.74
N ALA A 74 5.96 14.54 -7.03
CA ALA A 74 6.02 13.32 -7.82
C ALA A 74 7.42 12.69 -7.82
N VAL A 75 7.50 11.47 -7.31
CA VAL A 75 8.69 10.61 -7.37
C VAL A 75 8.30 9.27 -7.99
N GLU A 76 9.28 8.57 -8.52
CA GLU A 76 9.08 7.22 -9.02
C GLU A 76 8.61 6.27 -7.92
N ALA A 77 7.82 5.26 -8.28
CA ALA A 77 7.46 4.20 -7.36
C ALA A 77 8.73 3.46 -6.90
N HIS A 78 8.89 3.32 -5.62
CA HIS A 78 10.09 2.73 -5.02
C HIS A 78 9.75 1.89 -3.78
N VAL A 79 10.62 0.95 -3.48
CA VAL A 79 10.54 0.15 -2.25
C VAL A 79 10.86 1.05 -1.05
N MET A 80 10.02 0.99 -0.04
CA MET A 80 10.20 1.75 1.19
C MET A 80 11.30 1.16 2.05
N LEU A 81 12.17 2.02 2.56
CA LEU A 81 13.16 1.63 3.55
C LEU A 81 12.51 1.47 4.93
N ASN A 82 13.00 0.53 5.72
CA ASN A 82 12.67 0.42 7.13
C ASN A 82 13.61 1.32 7.93
N ALA A 83 13.11 2.49 8.34
CA ALA A 83 13.90 3.45 9.10
C ALA A 83 14.03 3.10 10.59
N GLU A 84 13.15 2.24 11.10
CA GLU A 84 13.16 1.81 12.50
C GLU A 84 14.17 0.68 12.75
N GLU A 85 14.27 -0.25 11.78
CA GLU A 85 15.16 -1.41 11.84
C GLU A 85 16.00 -1.47 10.56
N ALA A 86 17.00 -0.59 10.46
CA ALA A 86 17.81 -0.42 9.24
C ALA A 86 18.52 -1.71 8.78
N GLU A 87 18.86 -2.60 9.72
CA GLU A 87 19.50 -3.90 9.41
C GLU A 87 18.57 -4.88 8.70
N LEU A 88 17.26 -4.70 8.87
CA LEU A 88 16.23 -5.53 8.25
C LEU A 88 15.64 -4.90 6.99
N SER A 89 15.99 -3.64 6.72
CA SER A 89 15.50 -2.92 5.54
C SER A 89 15.81 -3.70 4.24
N PRO A 90 14.87 -3.77 3.29
CA PRO A 90 13.58 -3.07 3.23
C PRO A 90 12.41 -3.80 3.92
N TRP A 91 12.65 -4.91 4.59
CA TRP A 91 11.63 -5.67 5.30
C TRP A 91 11.15 -4.91 6.52
N GLN A 92 9.85 -4.84 6.72
CA GLN A 92 9.22 -4.14 7.83
C GLN A 92 8.15 -5.00 8.50
N ASN A 93 7.98 -4.82 9.79
CA ASN A 93 6.90 -5.43 10.55
C ASN A 93 5.56 -4.78 10.19
N ALA A 94 4.50 -5.58 10.23
CA ALA A 94 3.16 -5.07 10.15
C ALA A 94 2.83 -4.26 11.42
N ARG A 95 2.63 -2.97 11.28
CA ARG A 95 2.16 -2.11 12.37
C ARG A 95 0.68 -1.82 12.19
N PHE A 96 -0.12 -2.39 13.10
CA PHE A 96 -1.55 -2.16 13.14
C PHE A 96 -1.92 -1.57 14.50
N GLU A 97 -2.25 -0.29 14.52
CA GLU A 97 -2.53 0.45 15.73
C GLU A 97 -3.94 1.07 15.64
N ASN A 98 -4.80 0.79 16.62
CA ASN A 98 -6.16 1.38 16.69
C ASN A 98 -7.00 1.21 15.40
N GLY A 99 -6.88 0.07 14.71
CA GLY A 99 -7.56 -0.17 13.43
C GLY A 99 -6.93 0.53 12.23
N MET A 100 -5.73 1.06 12.39
CA MET A 100 -4.95 1.69 11.32
C MET A 100 -3.72 0.84 10.98
N PHE A 101 -3.43 0.70 9.70
CA PHE A 101 -2.11 0.33 9.21
C PHE A 101 -1.20 1.54 9.25
N VAL A 102 -0.02 1.38 9.81
CA VAL A 102 1.02 2.43 9.88
C VAL A 102 2.20 2.00 9.03
N SER A 103 2.50 2.75 7.98
CA SER A 103 3.64 2.49 7.09
C SER A 103 4.98 2.89 7.73
N ALA A 104 6.08 2.42 7.14
CA ALA A 104 7.44 2.82 7.55
C ALA A 104 7.72 4.34 7.48
N THR A 105 6.89 5.09 6.77
CA THR A 105 6.92 6.57 6.70
C THR A 105 5.88 7.23 7.60
N TYR A 106 5.30 6.48 8.54
CA TYR A 106 4.24 6.96 9.46
C TYR A 106 2.95 7.43 8.74
N TRP A 107 2.75 7.01 7.49
CA TRP A 107 1.46 7.19 6.83
C TRP A 107 0.46 6.18 7.38
N GLU A 108 -0.73 6.65 7.69
CA GLU A 108 -1.79 5.85 8.29
C GLU A 108 -2.93 5.61 7.30
N CYS A 109 -3.45 4.36 7.31
CA CYS A 109 -4.58 3.95 6.50
C CYS A 109 -5.49 3.03 7.32
N PRO A 110 -6.82 3.23 7.31
CA PRO A 110 -7.73 2.28 7.94
C PRO A 110 -7.49 0.86 7.42
N VAL A 111 -7.43 -0.13 8.29
CA VAL A 111 -7.23 -1.54 7.89
C VAL A 111 -8.34 -2.05 6.97
N GLU A 112 -9.55 -1.51 7.11
CA GLU A 112 -10.70 -1.78 6.24
C GLU A 112 -10.51 -1.27 4.81
N ASN A 113 -9.48 -0.46 4.58
CA ASN A 113 -9.11 0.04 3.26
C ASN A 113 -8.09 -0.85 2.54
N LEU A 114 -7.81 -2.05 3.06
CA LEU A 114 -7.07 -3.07 2.32
C LEU A 114 -7.89 -3.52 1.10
N ARG A 115 -7.27 -3.52 -0.07
CA ARG A 115 -7.92 -3.81 -1.36
C ARG A 115 -7.07 -4.73 -2.20
N ARG A 116 -7.74 -5.46 -3.09
CA ARG A 116 -7.14 -6.44 -4.02
C ARG A 116 -7.75 -6.32 -5.40
N PHE A 117 -6.95 -6.51 -6.45
CA PHE A 117 -7.47 -6.80 -7.78
C PHE A 117 -8.13 -8.19 -7.80
N GLN A 118 -9.21 -8.33 -8.57
CA GLN A 118 -9.87 -9.63 -8.82
C GLN A 118 -9.07 -10.44 -9.84
#